data_391aa75278f6ade4682acfc9215c0fbe
#
_entry.id   391aa75278f6ade4682acfc9215c0fbe
#
_cell.length_a   1.000
_cell.length_b   1.000
_cell.length_c   1.000
_cell.angle_alpha   90.00
_cell.angle_beta   90.00
_cell.angle_gamma   90.00
#
_symmetry.space_group_name_H-M   'P 1'
#
loop_
_entity.id
_entity.type
_entity.pdbx_description
1 polymer ?
#
loop_
_entity_poly.entity_id
_entity_poly.type
_entity_poly.pdbx_seq_one_letter_code
_entity_poly.pdbx_strand_id
1 'polypeptide(L)'
;MQARMANPVLSVPGAFDALQALAAAAGHGGLPQTAVELVHLRASQINGCSVCVDMHARDLKKAGESDERIWAVAAWRDAPFFTDAERAALALTEAVTRLSNRAGPGTR
;
A
#
# COMPACT_ATOMS: atom_id res chain seq x y z
N MET A 1 -14.73 2.17 -20.71
CA MET A 1 -15.47 1.27 -19.79
C MET A 1 -16.13 2.10 -18.71
N GLN A 2 -17.37 1.83 -18.41
CA GLN A 2 -18.07 2.51 -17.32
C GLN A 2 -18.19 1.61 -16.11
N ALA A 3 -18.13 2.22 -14.93
CA ALA A 3 -18.35 1.49 -13.67
C ALA A 3 -19.80 1.01 -13.58
N ARG A 4 -20.01 -0.17 -13.02
CA ARG A 4 -21.34 -0.73 -12.82
C ARG A 4 -22.15 0.03 -11.78
N MET A 5 -21.49 0.69 -10.85
CA MET A 5 -22.12 1.55 -9.85
C MET A 5 -21.24 2.78 -9.64
N ALA A 6 -21.83 3.83 -9.11
CA ALA A 6 -21.17 5.13 -9.00
C ALA A 6 -19.94 5.06 -8.09
N ASN A 7 -20.13 4.66 -6.85
CA ASN A 7 -19.05 4.48 -5.89
C ASN A 7 -19.48 3.44 -4.87
N PRO A 8 -18.85 2.25 -4.88
CA PRO A 8 -19.29 1.15 -4.01
C PRO A 8 -19.33 1.52 -2.53
N VAL A 9 -18.34 2.27 -2.03
CA VAL A 9 -18.27 2.61 -0.60
C VAL A 9 -19.35 3.61 -0.20
N LEU A 10 -19.85 4.40 -1.14
CA LEU A 10 -20.92 5.36 -0.88
C LEU A 10 -22.31 4.78 -1.17
N SER A 11 -22.38 3.67 -1.91
CA SER A 11 -23.64 3.02 -2.27
C SER A 11 -24.21 2.19 -1.13
N VAL A 12 -23.37 1.76 -0.20
CA VAL A 12 -23.79 0.97 0.97
C VAL A 12 -23.72 1.87 2.20
N PRO A 13 -24.87 2.16 2.85
CA PRO A 13 -24.86 3.02 4.05
C PRO A 13 -23.92 2.47 5.13
N GLY A 14 -23.06 3.35 5.64
CA GLY A 14 -22.11 3.02 6.70
C GLY A 14 -20.82 2.34 6.24
N ALA A 15 -20.70 1.93 4.99
CA ALA A 15 -19.53 1.22 4.50
C ALA A 15 -18.25 2.09 4.57
N PHE A 16 -18.35 3.34 4.15
CA PHE A 16 -17.20 4.26 4.18
C PHE A 16 -16.71 4.46 5.61
N ASP A 17 -17.62 4.72 6.55
CA ASP A 17 -17.27 4.94 7.96
C ASP A 17 -16.64 3.68 8.57
N ALA A 18 -17.16 2.51 8.24
CA ALA A 18 -16.61 1.23 8.72
C ALA A 18 -15.19 1.00 8.20
N LEU A 19 -14.93 1.30 6.93
CA LEU A 19 -13.58 1.19 6.34
C LEU A 19 -12.62 2.17 6.99
N GLN A 20 -13.05 3.40 7.25
CA GLN A 20 -12.24 4.40 7.94
C GLN A 20 -11.90 3.96 9.37
N ALA A 21 -12.87 3.38 10.09
CA ALA A 21 -12.65 2.85 11.43
C ALA A 21 -11.63 1.70 11.43
N LEU A 22 -11.73 0.80 10.46
CA LEU A 22 -10.78 -0.30 10.31
C LEU A 22 -9.37 0.22 10.03
N ALA A 23 -9.24 1.18 9.13
CA ALA A 23 -7.95 1.80 8.82
C ALA A 23 -7.32 2.47 10.05
N ALA A 24 -8.14 3.18 10.84
CA ALA A 24 -7.67 3.82 12.07
C ALA A 24 -7.21 2.79 13.09
N ALA A 25 -7.95 1.70 13.25
CA ALA A 25 -7.58 0.61 14.16
C ALA A 25 -6.25 -0.04 13.75
N ALA A 26 -6.06 -0.28 12.46
CA ALA A 26 -4.82 -0.85 11.93
C ALA A 26 -3.62 0.06 12.20
N GLY A 27 -3.83 1.38 12.22
CA GLY A 27 -2.77 2.36 12.50
C GLY A 27 -2.26 2.34 13.93
N HIS A 28 -2.93 1.66 14.86
CA HIS A 28 -2.53 1.58 16.26
C HIS A 28 -1.59 0.40 16.56
N GLY A 29 -1.05 -0.25 15.53
CA GLY A 29 -0.20 -1.43 15.71
C GLY A 29 1.22 -1.16 16.18
N GLY A 30 1.61 0.08 16.45
CA GLY A 30 2.92 0.42 16.97
C GLY A 30 4.03 0.56 15.92
N LEU A 31 3.71 0.43 14.64
CA LEU A 31 4.67 0.66 13.56
C LEU A 31 4.91 2.15 13.33
N PRO A 32 6.14 2.56 12.98
CA PRO A 32 6.37 3.93 12.57
C PRO A 32 5.49 4.32 11.37
N GLN A 33 5.03 5.56 11.34
CA GLN A 33 4.15 6.04 10.27
C GLN A 33 4.80 5.89 8.90
N THR A 34 6.11 6.13 8.80
CA THR A 34 6.81 5.96 7.52
C THR A 34 6.80 4.52 7.04
N ALA A 35 6.93 3.55 7.95
CA ALA A 35 6.86 2.13 7.58
C ALA A 35 5.46 1.77 7.05
N VAL A 36 4.42 2.27 7.71
CA VAL A 36 3.03 2.06 7.28
C VAL A 36 2.80 2.63 5.88
N GLU A 37 3.29 3.85 5.63
CA GLU A 37 3.14 4.49 4.32
C GLU A 37 3.95 3.81 3.22
N LEU A 38 5.14 3.28 3.53
CA LEU A 38 5.92 2.50 2.57
C LEU A 38 5.16 1.24 2.14
N VAL A 39 4.54 0.55 3.10
CA VAL A 39 3.72 -0.64 2.85
C VAL A 39 2.51 -0.27 1.98
N HIS A 40 1.82 0.80 2.32
CA HIS A 40 0.67 1.27 1.55
C HIS A 40 1.07 1.65 0.13
N LEU A 41 2.19 2.35 -0.03
CA LEU A 41 2.68 2.72 -1.36
C LEU A 41 2.96 1.48 -2.20
N ARG A 42 3.65 0.50 -1.63
CA ARG A 42 3.99 -0.73 -2.37
C ARG A 42 2.73 -1.51 -2.76
N ALA A 43 1.80 -1.69 -1.83
CA ALA A 43 0.52 -2.36 -2.13
C ALA A 43 -0.23 -1.64 -3.24
N SER A 44 -0.24 -0.32 -3.20
CA SER A 44 -0.91 0.50 -4.21
C SER A 44 -0.28 0.37 -5.59
N GLN A 45 1.04 0.25 -5.66
CA GLN A 45 1.75 0.00 -6.92
C GLN A 45 1.36 -1.35 -7.51
N ILE A 46 1.32 -2.39 -6.67
CA ILE A 46 0.94 -3.74 -7.10
C ILE A 46 -0.51 -3.76 -7.59
N ASN A 47 -1.40 -3.08 -6.87
CA ASN A 47 -2.82 -3.02 -7.23
C ASN A 47 -3.10 -2.11 -8.42
N GLY A 48 -2.14 -1.27 -8.81
CA GLY A 48 -2.32 -0.34 -9.93
C GLY A 48 -3.28 0.81 -9.63
N CYS A 49 -3.41 1.21 -8.37
CA CYS A 49 -4.29 2.32 -7.99
C CYS A 49 -3.52 3.64 -8.04
N SER A 50 -3.72 4.41 -9.12
CA SER A 50 -2.96 5.65 -9.30
C SER A 50 -3.24 6.69 -8.21
N VAL A 51 -4.49 6.82 -7.77
CA VAL A 51 -4.87 7.74 -6.69
C VAL A 51 -4.16 7.34 -5.39
N CYS A 52 -4.12 6.05 -5.10
CA CYS A 52 -3.50 5.53 -3.88
C CYS A 52 -1.98 5.74 -3.91
N VAL A 53 -1.34 5.47 -5.06
CA VAL A 53 0.10 5.69 -5.23
C VAL A 53 0.45 7.15 -4.98
N ASP A 54 -0.29 8.06 -5.62
CA ASP A 54 -0.05 9.50 -5.45
C ASP A 54 -0.23 9.93 -3.99
N MET A 55 -1.31 9.51 -3.36
CA MET A 55 -1.63 9.89 -1.99
C MET A 55 -0.55 9.42 -1.00
N HIS A 56 -0.17 8.15 -1.07
CA HIS A 56 0.82 7.60 -0.14
C HIS A 56 2.23 8.14 -0.40
N ALA A 57 2.59 8.40 -1.67
CA ALA A 57 3.86 9.03 -1.99
C ALA A 57 3.93 10.46 -1.41
N ARG A 58 2.84 11.22 -1.52
CA ARG A 58 2.77 12.58 -0.95
C ARG A 58 2.82 12.55 0.57
N ASP A 59 2.16 11.58 1.20
CA ASP A 59 2.18 11.43 2.65
C ASP A 59 3.59 11.12 3.15
N LEU A 60 4.32 10.27 2.44
CA LEU A 60 5.73 10.01 2.75
C LEU A 60 6.57 11.27 2.65
N LYS A 61 6.35 12.06 1.60
CA LYS A 61 7.09 13.31 1.41
C LYS A 61 6.79 14.29 2.54
N LYS A 62 5.53 14.41 2.94
CA LYS A 62 5.13 15.25 4.09
C LYS A 62 5.76 14.79 5.39
N ALA A 63 5.97 13.50 5.55
CA ALA A 63 6.62 12.93 6.73
C ALA A 63 8.15 13.12 6.73
N GLY A 64 8.70 13.75 5.69
CA GLY A 64 10.13 14.03 5.61
C GLY A 64 10.93 12.97 4.88
N GLU A 65 10.27 12.00 4.24
CA GLU A 65 10.96 10.94 3.51
C GLU A 65 11.62 11.51 2.24
N SER A 66 12.78 10.98 1.88
CA SER A 66 13.50 11.44 0.69
C SER A 66 12.81 10.96 -0.58
N ASP A 67 12.88 11.77 -1.64
CA ASP A 67 12.40 11.39 -2.95
C ASP A 67 13.05 10.10 -3.45
N GLU A 68 14.34 9.93 -3.17
CA GLU A 68 15.12 8.76 -3.57
C GLU A 68 14.50 7.47 -3.03
N ARG A 69 14.13 7.46 -1.75
CA ARG A 69 13.49 6.30 -1.14
C ARG A 69 12.07 6.08 -1.68
N ILE A 70 11.31 7.16 -1.85
CA ILE A 70 9.95 7.09 -2.38
C ILE A 70 9.96 6.48 -3.79
N TRP A 71 10.84 6.99 -4.66
CA TRP A 71 10.93 6.50 -6.03
C TRP A 71 11.43 5.06 -6.12
N ALA A 72 12.27 4.64 -5.17
CA ALA A 72 12.87 3.31 -5.19
C ALA A 72 11.96 2.21 -4.61
N VAL A 73 10.80 2.55 -4.06
CA VAL A 73 9.92 1.54 -3.42
C VAL A 73 9.55 0.41 -4.39
N ALA A 74 9.28 0.72 -5.64
CA ALA A 74 8.94 -0.31 -6.64
C ALA A 74 10.09 -1.28 -6.92
N ALA A 75 11.33 -0.87 -6.64
CA ALA A 75 12.54 -1.67 -6.84
C ALA A 75 13.30 -1.86 -5.52
N TRP A 76 12.60 -1.96 -4.43
CA TRP A 76 13.18 -1.96 -3.09
C TRP A 76 14.20 -3.10 -2.86
N ARG A 77 14.00 -4.25 -3.51
CA ARG A 77 14.90 -5.41 -3.33
C ARG A 77 16.32 -5.09 -3.78
N ASP A 78 16.45 -4.30 -4.85
CA ASP A 78 17.73 -3.92 -5.42
C ASP A 78 18.31 -2.67 -4.77
N ALA A 79 17.47 -1.82 -4.18
CA ALA A 79 17.89 -0.54 -3.63
C ALA A 79 18.58 -0.71 -2.26
N PRO A 80 19.65 0.05 -2.00
CA PRO A 80 20.37 -0.02 -0.72
C PRO A 80 19.80 0.90 0.37
N PHE A 81 18.60 1.43 0.18
CA PHE A 81 18.06 2.52 1.00
C PHE A 81 17.15 2.07 2.14
N PHE A 82 16.82 0.78 2.21
CA PHE A 82 15.80 0.29 3.14
C PHE A 82 16.41 -0.57 4.24
N THR A 83 15.91 -0.38 5.46
CA THR A 83 16.34 -1.17 6.61
C THR A 83 15.87 -2.62 6.48
N ASP A 84 16.44 -3.51 7.27
CA ASP A 84 16.01 -4.91 7.29
C ASP A 84 14.53 -5.04 7.66
N ALA A 85 14.06 -4.25 8.63
CA ALA A 85 12.66 -4.25 9.03
C ALA A 85 11.75 -3.77 7.90
N GLU A 86 12.15 -2.72 7.20
CA GLU A 86 11.40 -2.21 6.05
C GLU A 86 11.37 -3.22 4.91
N ARG A 87 12.49 -3.87 4.63
CA ARG A 87 12.58 -4.92 3.62
C ARG A 87 11.66 -6.10 3.95
N ALA A 88 11.61 -6.51 5.21
CA ALA A 88 10.70 -7.57 5.65
C ALA A 88 9.24 -7.16 5.47
N ALA A 89 8.89 -5.92 5.81
CA ALA A 89 7.54 -5.39 5.65
C ALA A 89 7.13 -5.32 4.17
N LEU A 90 8.05 -4.88 3.31
CA LEU A 90 7.79 -4.80 1.87
C LEU A 90 7.65 -6.19 1.24
N ALA A 91 8.44 -7.15 1.68
CA ALA A 91 8.32 -8.55 1.23
C ALA A 91 6.95 -9.13 1.62
N LEU A 92 6.51 -8.89 2.84
CA LEU A 92 5.20 -9.33 3.30
C LEU A 92 4.08 -8.66 2.50
N THR A 93 4.23 -7.37 2.24
CA THR A 93 3.26 -6.61 1.41
C THR A 93 3.08 -7.28 0.05
N GLU A 94 4.17 -7.64 -0.61
CA GLU A 94 4.09 -8.31 -1.91
C GLU A 94 3.42 -9.68 -1.79
N ALA A 95 3.77 -10.44 -0.77
CA ALA A 95 3.22 -11.78 -0.57
C ALA A 95 1.70 -11.76 -0.34
N VAL A 96 1.17 -10.81 0.42
CA VAL A 96 -0.26 -10.74 0.70
C VAL A 96 -1.05 -10.04 -0.38
N THR A 97 -0.41 -9.18 -1.19
CA THR A 97 -1.10 -8.38 -2.21
C THR A 97 -1.18 -9.11 -3.56
N ARG A 98 -0.18 -9.92 -3.90
CA ARG A 98 -0.11 -10.63 -5.18
C ARG A 98 -0.86 -11.96 -5.15
N LEU A 99 -2.14 -11.93 -4.83
CA LEU A 99 -2.93 -13.16 -4.69
C LEU A 99 -3.10 -13.90 -6.01
N SER A 100 -3.34 -13.18 -7.10
CA SER A 100 -3.53 -13.79 -8.42
C SER A 100 -2.27 -14.51 -8.91
N ASN A 101 -1.10 -13.97 -8.64
CA ASN A 101 0.17 -14.60 -9.01
C ASN A 101 0.39 -15.90 -8.25
N ARG A 102 -0.10 -15.98 -7.03
CA ARG A 102 0.01 -17.18 -6.19
C ARG A 102 -0.96 -18.26 -6.62
N ALA A 103 -2.08 -17.88 -7.20
CA ALA A 103 -3.11 -18.80 -7.67
C ALA A 103 -2.91 -19.23 -9.14
N GLY A 104 -2.03 -18.56 -9.86
CA GLY A 104 -1.78 -18.84 -11.27
C GLY A 104 -1.13 -20.21 -11.50
N PRO A 105 -1.36 -20.83 -12.68
CA PRO A 105 -0.84 -22.15 -12.96
C PRO A 105 0.68 -22.28 -12.82
N GLY A 106 1.40 -21.25 -13.15
CA GLY A 106 2.87 -21.25 -13.09
C GLY A 106 3.45 -20.94 -11.72
N THR A 107 2.64 -20.68 -10.74
CA THR A 107 3.11 -20.21 -9.42
C THR A 107 3.02 -21.27 -8.33
N ARG A 108 2.59 -22.44 -8.66
CA ARG A 108 2.47 -23.55 -7.70
C ARG A 108 3.70 -24.42 -7.68
#